data_be44a640adc3d8fcb742675c220f4422
#
_entry.id   be44a640adc3d8fcb742675c220f4422
#
_cell.length_a   1.000
_cell.length_b   1.000
_cell.length_c   1.000
_cell.angle_alpha   90.00
_cell.angle_beta   90.00
_cell.angle_gamma   90.00
#
_symmetry.space_group_name_H-M   'P 1'
#
loop_
_entity.id
_entity.type
_entity.pdbx_description
1 polymer ?
#
loop_
_entity_poly.entity_id
_entity_poly.type
_entity_poly.pdbx_seq_one_letter_code
_entity_poly.pdbx_strand_id
1 'polypeptide(L)'
;MKANSQSRDQTSRLNAPAVTEASVMDMATLQRPLPPKPEAMEWRDYLIMLLHIGAGVEHALMVEYLYAAYSLNDRSGPPQQRRQVSELRNLLLTIAREEMGHLLTVQNLLCLLGGPVCFDRSHFPADTPYLPFPFRLEPASLESLAWYVYAEAPHDWQVLFQAHCGQRNLKVSDDIRRVAEIVGTRPATGQAHTVGQLYDRIIEVMSDPARIPDSVFRPDTYAHQASWDDWGRGYAPPPARPGETEPPKTAPADRSCVIVARMATRTEALAALKQIGRQGEAAHLRLADDDEPSQFERFMRLLDAFRTANNPRDLVHPVPVNPTTTLGPDRPEGSTSIEQRTSRHWGMLFNLRYRALLTHLSHSYRLARLVDTREPNVRGAVMHKAFGEMYNLKAIAGVLVHRPLKDGVPSDQACAAPPFEMPYSMDLPIDEPDCWQQHKDILKASLKVCHSLLAEEDPSAPPLTADEGNYLRTLRQLDQTSIAWIDTIRGGLLRNGGHRV
;
A
#
# COMPACT_ATOMS: atom_id res chain seq x y z
N MET A 1 -56.70 51.01 -11.40
CA MET A 1 -55.74 50.53 -12.43
C MET A 1 -54.95 49.41 -11.83
N LYS A 2 -55.23 48.17 -12.28
CA LYS A 2 -54.60 46.92 -11.84
C LYS A 2 -53.36 46.67 -12.68
N ALA A 3 -52.22 46.40 -12.09
CA ALA A 3 -51.03 45.87 -12.77
C ALA A 3 -50.73 44.48 -12.20
N ASN A 4 -50.82 43.47 -13.05
CA ASN A 4 -50.47 42.10 -12.82
C ASN A 4 -48.93 41.92 -12.80
N SER A 5 -48.40 41.30 -11.76
CA SER A 5 -47.08 40.75 -11.75
C SER A 5 -47.18 39.21 -11.83
N GLN A 6 -46.90 38.66 -13.00
CA GLN A 6 -46.66 37.22 -13.17
C GLN A 6 -45.20 36.95 -12.86
N SER A 7 -44.94 36.20 -11.79
CA SER A 7 -43.66 35.58 -11.53
C SER A 7 -43.50 34.35 -12.40
N ARG A 8 -42.51 34.34 -13.28
CA ARG A 8 -42.08 33.15 -14.04
C ARG A 8 -41.10 32.36 -13.21
N ASP A 9 -41.57 31.28 -12.71
CA ASP A 9 -40.77 30.21 -12.16
C ASP A 9 -40.09 29.46 -13.33
N GLN A 10 -38.78 29.70 -13.53
CA GLN A 10 -37.94 28.93 -14.46
C GLN A 10 -37.08 27.96 -13.69
N THR A 11 -37.65 26.79 -13.38
CA THR A 11 -36.87 25.61 -13.06
C THR A 11 -36.13 25.14 -14.31
N SER A 12 -34.89 25.54 -14.45
CA SER A 12 -33.98 24.99 -15.46
C SER A 12 -33.65 23.53 -15.08
N ARG A 13 -34.37 22.60 -15.67
CA ARG A 13 -33.94 21.19 -15.75
C ARG A 13 -32.68 21.16 -16.61
N LEU A 14 -31.54 20.96 -15.97
CA LEU A 14 -30.30 20.57 -16.66
C LEU A 14 -30.57 19.20 -17.30
N ASN A 15 -30.88 19.21 -18.59
CA ASN A 15 -30.84 18.02 -19.43
C ASN A 15 -29.37 17.59 -19.51
N ALA A 16 -29.05 16.47 -18.85
CA ALA A 16 -27.83 15.75 -19.16
C ALA A 16 -27.86 15.36 -20.64
N PRO A 17 -26.80 15.59 -21.42
CA PRO A 17 -26.77 15.17 -22.82
C PRO A 17 -26.97 13.65 -22.90
N ALA A 18 -27.87 13.22 -23.78
CA ALA A 18 -28.04 11.83 -24.12
C ALA A 18 -26.71 11.31 -24.69
N VAL A 19 -26.08 10.39 -23.99
CA VAL A 19 -24.87 9.71 -24.45
C VAL A 19 -25.25 8.86 -25.66
N THR A 20 -24.84 9.29 -26.84
CA THR A 20 -24.99 8.51 -28.07
C THR A 20 -24.07 7.29 -27.99
N GLU A 21 -24.51 6.13 -28.51
CA GLU A 21 -23.78 4.86 -28.57
C GLU A 21 -22.37 4.94 -29.18
N ALA A 22 -21.98 6.08 -29.77
CA ALA A 22 -20.70 6.31 -30.40
C ALA A 22 -19.54 6.66 -29.44
N SER A 23 -19.77 6.76 -28.13
CA SER A 23 -18.74 7.14 -27.15
C SER A 23 -18.44 6.07 -26.12
N VAL A 24 -18.67 4.79 -26.40
CA VAL A 24 -17.98 3.71 -25.67
C VAL A 24 -16.53 3.77 -26.11
N MET A 25 -15.74 4.56 -25.39
CA MET A 25 -14.29 4.62 -25.59
C MET A 25 -13.79 3.19 -25.51
N ASP A 26 -13.21 2.69 -26.61
CA ASP A 26 -12.66 1.35 -26.65
C ASP A 26 -11.58 1.29 -25.56
N MET A 27 -11.80 0.49 -24.52
CA MET A 27 -10.87 0.36 -23.40
C MET A 27 -9.47 -0.10 -23.86
N ALA A 28 -9.39 -0.76 -25.04
CA ALA A 28 -8.11 -1.04 -25.68
C ALA A 28 -7.33 0.24 -26.03
N THR A 29 -8.00 1.37 -26.25
CA THR A 29 -7.33 2.66 -26.48
C THR A 29 -6.80 3.31 -25.21
N LEU A 30 -7.26 2.88 -24.01
CA LEU A 30 -6.74 3.34 -22.72
C LEU A 30 -5.48 2.58 -22.30
N GLN A 31 -5.25 1.39 -22.85
CA GLN A 31 -4.09 0.57 -22.47
C GLN A 31 -2.79 1.12 -23.07
N ARG A 32 -1.89 1.49 -22.18
CA ARG A 32 -0.51 1.82 -22.55
C ARG A 32 0.33 0.54 -22.55
N PRO A 33 1.02 0.19 -23.64
CA PRO A 33 1.98 -0.89 -23.59
C PRO A 33 3.15 -0.50 -22.67
N LEU A 34 3.63 -1.47 -21.88
CA LEU A 34 4.86 -1.28 -21.12
C LEU A 34 6.01 -0.93 -22.06
N PRO A 35 6.93 -0.05 -21.64
CA PRO A 35 8.12 0.26 -22.41
C PRO A 35 8.87 -1.01 -22.81
N PRO A 36 9.38 -1.10 -24.05
CA PRO A 36 10.17 -2.25 -24.47
C PRO A 36 11.49 -2.31 -23.69
N LYS A 37 12.08 -3.52 -23.66
CA LYS A 37 13.45 -3.68 -23.14
C LYS A 37 14.41 -2.75 -23.86
N PRO A 38 15.20 -1.92 -23.17
CA PRO A 38 16.27 -1.15 -23.81
C PRO A 38 17.22 -2.09 -24.58
N GLU A 39 17.57 -1.73 -25.82
CA GLU A 39 18.32 -2.60 -26.72
C GLU A 39 19.66 -3.06 -26.11
N ALA A 40 20.39 -2.17 -25.49
CA ALA A 40 21.68 -2.43 -24.88
C ALA A 40 21.65 -3.14 -23.52
N MET A 41 20.47 -3.33 -22.92
CA MET A 41 20.34 -3.93 -21.60
C MET A 41 20.35 -5.45 -21.69
N GLU A 42 21.12 -6.12 -20.85
CA GLU A 42 21.10 -7.57 -20.72
C GLU A 42 19.77 -8.05 -20.11
N TRP A 43 19.36 -9.29 -20.46
CA TRP A 43 18.06 -9.82 -20.02
C TRP A 43 17.95 -9.96 -18.49
N ARG A 44 19.04 -10.34 -17.80
CA ARG A 44 19.05 -10.41 -16.34
C ARG A 44 18.85 -9.03 -15.72
N ASP A 45 19.55 -8.01 -16.21
CA ASP A 45 19.42 -6.64 -15.70
C ASP A 45 18.03 -6.08 -15.97
N TYR A 46 17.47 -6.37 -17.15
CA TYR A 46 16.09 -6.00 -17.48
C TYR A 46 15.09 -6.66 -16.53
N LEU A 47 15.24 -7.94 -16.22
CA LEU A 47 14.39 -8.64 -15.26
C LEU A 47 14.51 -8.05 -13.85
N ILE A 48 15.72 -7.74 -13.39
CA ILE A 48 15.93 -7.04 -12.10
C ILE A 48 15.27 -5.67 -12.10
N MET A 49 15.38 -4.90 -13.20
CA MET A 49 14.71 -3.61 -13.35
C MET A 49 13.19 -3.77 -13.25
N LEU A 50 12.59 -4.73 -13.95
CA LEU A 50 11.14 -4.98 -13.87
C LEU A 50 10.71 -5.37 -12.46
N LEU A 51 11.51 -6.15 -11.73
CA LEU A 51 11.23 -6.52 -10.34
C LEU A 51 11.35 -5.31 -9.39
N HIS A 52 12.30 -4.39 -9.61
CA HIS A 52 12.35 -3.14 -8.86
C HIS A 52 11.12 -2.27 -9.11
N ILE A 53 10.68 -2.20 -10.37
CA ILE A 53 9.43 -1.50 -10.71
C ILE A 53 8.26 -2.18 -10.02
N GLY A 54 8.14 -3.51 -10.09
CA GLY A 54 7.11 -4.28 -9.40
C GLY A 54 7.10 -4.01 -7.89
N ALA A 55 8.28 -4.07 -7.25
CA ALA A 55 8.41 -3.73 -5.82
C ALA A 55 7.91 -2.31 -5.51
N GLY A 56 8.26 -1.33 -6.34
CA GLY A 56 7.81 0.06 -6.19
C GLY A 56 6.30 0.22 -6.40
N VAL A 57 5.71 -0.53 -7.33
CA VAL A 57 4.26 -0.56 -7.58
C VAL A 57 3.52 -1.15 -6.39
N GLU A 58 3.89 -2.37 -5.94
CA GLU A 58 3.27 -3.01 -4.76
C GLU A 58 3.34 -2.13 -3.51
N HIS A 59 4.50 -1.52 -3.29
CA HIS A 59 4.70 -0.61 -2.17
C HIS A 59 3.80 0.64 -2.28
N ALA A 60 3.66 1.21 -3.47
CA ALA A 60 2.86 2.40 -3.68
C ALA A 60 1.36 2.09 -3.56
N LEU A 61 0.88 0.99 -4.15
CA LEU A 61 -0.51 0.54 -4.05
C LEU A 61 -0.89 0.23 -2.60
N MET A 62 -0.04 -0.52 -1.88
CA MET A 62 -0.22 -0.75 -0.44
C MET A 62 -0.46 0.56 0.32
N VAL A 63 0.34 1.59 0.05
CA VAL A 63 0.26 2.89 0.73
C VAL A 63 -0.99 3.66 0.31
N GLU A 64 -1.38 3.64 -0.96
CA GLU A 64 -2.64 4.25 -1.42
C GLU A 64 -3.86 3.59 -0.79
N TYR A 65 -3.88 2.25 -0.72
CA TYR A 65 -4.97 1.49 -0.09
C TYR A 65 -5.05 1.74 1.42
N LEU A 66 -3.90 1.86 2.09
CA LEU A 66 -3.83 2.29 3.50
C LEU A 66 -4.35 3.71 3.68
N TYR A 67 -3.97 4.64 2.80
CA TYR A 67 -4.45 6.01 2.86
C TYR A 67 -5.97 6.10 2.68
N ALA A 68 -6.50 5.41 1.68
CA ALA A 68 -7.94 5.28 1.47
C ALA A 68 -8.64 4.66 2.69
N ALA A 69 -8.09 3.59 3.29
CA ALA A 69 -8.63 2.97 4.50
C ALA A 69 -8.64 3.92 5.70
N TYR A 70 -7.57 4.70 5.89
CA TYR A 70 -7.48 5.66 6.99
C TYR A 70 -8.38 6.89 6.78
N SER A 71 -8.76 7.20 5.55
CA SER A 71 -9.71 8.26 5.26
C SER A 71 -11.15 7.91 5.64
N LEU A 72 -11.49 6.62 5.82
CA LEU A 72 -12.84 6.18 6.14
C LEU A 72 -13.25 6.54 7.58
N ASN A 73 -14.43 7.16 7.73
CA ASN A 73 -14.97 7.64 9.00
C ASN A 73 -16.02 6.67 9.57
N ASP A 74 -15.57 5.67 10.34
CA ASP A 74 -16.45 4.69 11.00
C ASP A 74 -17.02 5.16 12.34
N ARG A 75 -16.77 6.42 12.74
CA ARG A 75 -17.27 7.00 13.99
C ARG A 75 -18.48 7.89 13.79
N SER A 76 -18.72 8.40 12.58
CA SER A 76 -19.82 9.30 12.27
C SER A 76 -21.03 8.57 11.71
N GLY A 77 -22.22 9.17 11.91
CA GLY A 77 -23.47 8.66 11.37
C GLY A 77 -24.17 7.57 12.21
N PRO A 78 -25.29 7.04 11.71
CA PRO A 78 -26.06 5.98 12.37
C PRO A 78 -25.26 4.69 12.59
N PRO A 79 -25.63 3.83 13.58
CA PRO A 79 -24.91 2.59 13.87
C PRO A 79 -24.75 1.65 12.67
N GLN A 80 -25.72 1.61 11.76
CA GLN A 80 -25.66 0.80 10.54
C GLN A 80 -24.58 1.32 9.57
N GLN A 81 -24.54 2.64 9.34
CA GLN A 81 -23.52 3.28 8.51
C GLN A 81 -22.13 3.06 9.09
N ARG A 82 -21.95 3.24 10.40
CA ARG A 82 -20.65 3.00 11.07
C ARG A 82 -20.15 1.57 10.88
N ARG A 83 -21.04 0.57 10.98
CA ARG A 83 -20.70 -0.83 10.72
C ARG A 83 -20.27 -1.03 9.27
N GLN A 84 -21.06 -0.52 8.32
CA GLN A 84 -20.73 -0.59 6.90
C GLN A 84 -19.36 0.04 6.60
N VAL A 85 -19.08 1.23 7.12
CA VAL A 85 -17.78 1.91 6.92
C VAL A 85 -16.64 1.11 7.55
N SER A 86 -16.85 0.50 8.73
CA SER A 86 -15.87 -0.37 9.37
C SER A 86 -15.57 -1.63 8.53
N GLU A 87 -16.59 -2.23 7.91
CA GLU A 87 -16.43 -3.36 6.98
C GLU A 87 -15.63 -2.94 5.73
N LEU A 88 -15.95 -1.80 5.12
CA LEU A 88 -15.21 -1.26 3.97
C LEU A 88 -13.73 -0.97 4.33
N ARG A 89 -13.49 -0.40 5.52
CA ARG A 89 -12.13 -0.17 6.02
C ARG A 89 -11.36 -1.48 6.18
N ASN A 90 -11.99 -2.49 6.79
CA ASN A 90 -11.35 -3.79 6.99
C ASN A 90 -11.01 -4.46 5.65
N LEU A 91 -11.86 -4.30 4.64
CA LEU A 91 -11.63 -4.82 3.29
C LEU A 91 -10.40 -4.18 2.65
N LEU A 92 -10.27 -2.83 2.69
CA LEU A 92 -9.09 -2.11 2.21
C LEU A 92 -7.81 -2.49 2.98
N LEU A 93 -7.89 -2.60 4.31
CA LEU A 93 -6.76 -3.03 5.14
C LEU A 93 -6.34 -4.48 4.84
N THR A 94 -7.27 -5.32 4.43
CA THR A 94 -6.99 -6.70 4.01
C THR A 94 -6.22 -6.70 2.70
N ILE A 95 -6.68 -5.96 1.69
CA ILE A 95 -5.98 -5.82 0.42
C ILE A 95 -4.58 -5.24 0.64
N ALA A 96 -4.45 -4.14 1.40
CA ALA A 96 -3.14 -3.55 1.69
C ALA A 96 -2.15 -4.51 2.38
N ARG A 97 -2.64 -5.49 3.16
CA ARG A 97 -1.80 -6.56 3.72
C ARG A 97 -1.35 -7.57 2.66
N GLU A 98 -2.18 -7.84 1.68
CA GLU A 98 -1.83 -8.70 0.55
C GLU A 98 -0.73 -8.06 -0.28
N GLU A 99 -0.83 -6.76 -0.60
CA GLU A 99 0.23 -5.99 -1.29
C GLU A 99 1.56 -6.03 -0.54
N MET A 100 1.53 -5.99 0.80
CA MET A 100 2.74 -6.19 1.60
C MET A 100 3.36 -7.59 1.37
N GLY A 101 2.54 -8.61 1.23
CA GLY A 101 2.99 -9.98 0.91
C GLY A 101 3.60 -10.06 -0.51
N HIS A 102 2.95 -9.42 -1.49
CA HIS A 102 3.44 -9.31 -2.86
C HIS A 102 4.81 -8.60 -2.88
N LEU A 103 4.92 -7.44 -2.23
CA LEU A 103 6.18 -6.70 -2.08
C LEU A 103 7.29 -7.60 -1.54
N LEU A 104 7.04 -8.36 -0.46
CA LEU A 104 8.07 -9.24 0.13
C LEU A 104 8.41 -10.42 -0.78
N THR A 105 7.43 -10.96 -1.51
CA THR A 105 7.68 -12.02 -2.50
C THR A 105 8.54 -11.49 -3.64
N VAL A 106 8.32 -10.26 -4.11
CA VAL A 106 9.19 -9.61 -5.10
C VAL A 106 10.60 -9.37 -4.56
N GLN A 107 10.76 -8.99 -3.27
CA GLN A 107 12.09 -8.92 -2.65
C GLN A 107 12.78 -10.30 -2.63
N ASN A 108 12.04 -11.37 -2.38
CA ASN A 108 12.58 -12.73 -2.43
C ASN A 108 13.04 -13.11 -3.85
N LEU A 109 12.30 -12.67 -4.89
CA LEU A 109 12.71 -12.84 -6.29
C LEU A 109 14.01 -12.08 -6.61
N LEU A 110 14.12 -10.84 -6.12
CA LEU A 110 15.36 -10.06 -6.27
C LEU A 110 16.55 -10.79 -5.61
N CYS A 111 16.37 -11.31 -4.39
CA CYS A 111 17.41 -12.12 -3.74
C CYS A 111 17.80 -13.34 -4.61
N LEU A 112 16.81 -14.08 -5.12
CA LEU A 112 17.02 -15.28 -5.94
C LEU A 112 17.83 -14.98 -7.20
N LEU A 113 17.65 -13.81 -7.82
CA LEU A 113 18.38 -13.38 -9.02
C LEU A 113 19.72 -12.69 -8.69
N GLY A 114 20.08 -12.56 -7.39
CA GLY A 114 21.26 -11.82 -6.95
C GLY A 114 21.16 -10.32 -7.25
N GLY A 115 19.95 -9.78 -7.28
CA GLY A 115 19.66 -8.35 -7.33
C GLY A 115 19.59 -7.75 -5.91
N PRO A 116 19.76 -6.43 -5.78
CA PRO A 116 19.58 -5.75 -4.51
C PRO A 116 18.10 -5.72 -4.11
N VAL A 117 17.81 -5.86 -2.82
CA VAL A 117 16.45 -5.62 -2.30
C VAL A 117 16.11 -4.13 -2.44
N CYS A 118 14.83 -3.83 -2.72
CA CYS A 118 14.37 -2.47 -2.98
C CYS A 118 13.07 -2.19 -2.24
N PHE A 119 13.13 -1.38 -1.19
CA PHE A 119 11.98 -0.87 -0.46
C PHE A 119 11.67 0.59 -0.80
N ASP A 120 12.35 1.14 -1.80
CA ASP A 120 12.03 2.45 -2.33
C ASP A 120 10.75 2.41 -3.18
N ARG A 121 10.12 3.54 -3.29
CA ARG A 121 9.03 3.84 -4.24
C ARG A 121 9.12 5.30 -4.66
N SER A 122 8.44 5.65 -5.73
CA SER A 122 8.30 7.04 -6.13
C SER A 122 7.58 7.87 -5.07
N HIS A 123 7.97 9.13 -4.90
CA HIS A 123 7.23 10.08 -4.06
C HIS A 123 5.87 10.39 -4.68
N PHE A 124 4.86 10.61 -3.84
CA PHE A 124 3.56 11.08 -4.30
C PHE A 124 3.55 12.61 -4.50
N PRO A 125 2.90 13.13 -5.56
CA PRO A 125 2.34 12.38 -6.69
C PRO A 125 3.43 11.81 -7.59
N ALA A 126 3.18 10.67 -8.23
CA ALA A 126 4.10 10.03 -9.16
C ALA A 126 3.40 9.63 -10.45
N ASP A 127 4.05 9.88 -11.58
CA ASP A 127 3.59 9.46 -12.90
C ASP A 127 4.77 9.04 -13.76
N THR A 128 4.86 7.76 -14.09
CA THR A 128 5.88 7.20 -14.95
C THR A 128 5.26 6.18 -15.91
N PRO A 129 5.93 5.88 -17.05
CA PRO A 129 5.42 4.89 -18.00
C PRO A 129 5.25 3.46 -17.45
N TYR A 130 5.79 3.17 -16.29
CA TYR A 130 5.73 1.87 -15.64
C TYR A 130 4.69 1.79 -14.52
N LEU A 131 4.10 2.92 -14.12
CA LEU A 131 3.02 2.91 -13.13
C LEU A 131 1.70 2.62 -13.82
N PRO A 132 0.82 1.81 -13.21
CA PRO A 132 -0.49 1.47 -13.78
C PRO A 132 -1.34 2.72 -14.03
N PHE A 133 -1.21 3.74 -13.20
CA PHE A 133 -1.87 5.05 -13.30
C PHE A 133 -1.05 6.10 -12.53
N PRO A 134 -1.34 7.41 -12.62
CA PRO A 134 -0.70 8.42 -11.78
C PRO A 134 -1.00 8.20 -10.30
N PHE A 135 0.01 7.84 -9.51
CA PHE A 135 -0.13 7.54 -8.09
C PHE A 135 -0.29 8.80 -7.24
N ARG A 136 -1.31 8.78 -6.37
CA ARG A 136 -1.63 9.89 -5.45
C ARG A 136 -2.24 9.35 -4.17
N LEU A 137 -1.90 9.97 -3.04
CA LEU A 137 -2.62 9.73 -1.79
C LEU A 137 -3.95 10.47 -1.83
N GLU A 138 -5.02 9.78 -2.11
CA GLU A 138 -6.39 10.33 -2.21
C GLU A 138 -7.32 9.64 -1.20
N PRO A 139 -8.28 10.38 -0.61
CA PRO A 139 -9.30 9.75 0.22
C PRO A 139 -10.10 8.73 -0.61
N ALA A 140 -10.71 7.76 0.08
CA ALA A 140 -11.64 6.84 -0.58
C ALA A 140 -12.77 7.63 -1.23
N SER A 141 -12.97 7.43 -2.52
CA SER A 141 -13.97 8.11 -3.35
C SER A 141 -14.34 7.22 -4.53
N LEU A 142 -15.40 7.58 -5.26
CA LEU A 142 -15.72 6.88 -6.50
C LEU A 142 -14.56 6.95 -7.51
N GLU A 143 -13.83 8.05 -7.49
CA GLU A 143 -12.72 8.28 -8.41
C GLU A 143 -11.51 7.44 -8.04
N SER A 144 -11.02 7.50 -6.80
CA SER A 144 -9.87 6.70 -6.36
C SER A 144 -10.16 5.19 -6.44
N LEU A 145 -11.36 4.76 -6.04
CA LEU A 145 -11.77 3.36 -6.12
C LEU A 145 -11.88 2.86 -7.57
N ALA A 146 -12.31 3.71 -8.52
CA ALA A 146 -12.31 3.34 -9.93
C ALA A 146 -10.90 3.09 -10.47
N TRP A 147 -9.90 3.88 -10.03
CA TRP A 147 -8.50 3.64 -10.36
C TRP A 147 -7.98 2.33 -9.77
N TYR A 148 -8.34 2.00 -8.53
CA TYR A 148 -7.95 0.73 -7.90
C TYR A 148 -8.59 -0.47 -8.62
N VAL A 149 -9.88 -0.38 -8.98
CA VAL A 149 -10.55 -1.39 -9.83
C VAL A 149 -9.81 -1.59 -11.14
N TYR A 150 -9.39 -0.49 -11.78
CA TYR A 150 -8.68 -0.57 -13.06
C TYR A 150 -7.28 -1.19 -12.91
N ALA A 151 -6.52 -0.81 -11.87
CA ALA A 151 -5.19 -1.34 -11.62
C ALA A 151 -5.20 -2.86 -11.43
N GLU A 152 -6.20 -3.37 -10.70
CA GLU A 152 -6.37 -4.79 -10.39
C GLU A 152 -7.25 -5.53 -11.41
N ALA A 153 -7.63 -4.87 -12.51
CA ALA A 153 -8.46 -5.51 -13.53
C ALA A 153 -7.68 -6.62 -14.26
N PRO A 154 -8.30 -7.79 -14.48
CA PRO A 154 -7.69 -8.85 -15.27
C PRO A 154 -7.45 -8.39 -16.71
N HIS A 155 -6.42 -8.96 -17.36
CA HIS A 155 -6.04 -8.59 -18.73
C HIS A 155 -7.19 -8.68 -19.72
N ASP A 156 -8.05 -9.65 -19.55
CA ASP A 156 -9.23 -9.93 -20.41
C ASP A 156 -10.57 -9.43 -19.81
N TRP A 157 -10.50 -8.51 -18.83
CA TRP A 157 -11.71 -7.98 -18.18
C TRP A 157 -12.76 -7.44 -19.16
N GLN A 158 -12.35 -7.00 -20.35
CA GLN A 158 -13.23 -6.59 -21.43
C GLN A 158 -14.04 -7.77 -21.99
N VAL A 159 -13.41 -8.94 -22.12
CA VAL A 159 -14.06 -10.18 -22.56
C VAL A 159 -15.02 -10.69 -21.50
N LEU A 160 -14.59 -10.62 -20.23
CA LEU A 160 -15.44 -10.94 -19.09
C LEU A 160 -16.62 -9.97 -19.00
N PHE A 161 -16.41 -8.71 -19.31
CA PHE A 161 -17.45 -7.70 -19.42
C PHE A 161 -18.48 -8.06 -20.51
N GLN A 162 -18.03 -8.41 -21.72
CA GLN A 162 -18.91 -8.83 -22.81
C GLN A 162 -19.66 -10.12 -22.47
N ALA A 163 -19.01 -11.10 -21.84
CA ALA A 163 -19.62 -12.34 -21.41
C ALA A 163 -20.69 -12.13 -20.32
N HIS A 164 -20.45 -11.22 -19.37
CA HIS A 164 -21.42 -10.88 -18.32
C HIS A 164 -22.57 -10.00 -18.82
N CYS A 165 -22.34 -9.13 -19.80
CA CYS A 165 -23.38 -8.37 -20.47
C CYS A 165 -24.38 -9.28 -21.22
N GLY A 166 -23.91 -10.42 -21.76
CA GLY A 166 -24.75 -11.45 -22.37
C GLY A 166 -25.60 -12.22 -21.35
N GLN A 167 -25.27 -12.21 -20.08
CA GLN A 167 -25.96 -12.98 -19.02
C GLN A 167 -26.62 -12.10 -17.94
N ARG A 168 -27.43 -11.12 -18.32
CA ARG A 168 -28.40 -10.41 -17.45
C ARG A 168 -27.90 -9.73 -16.15
N ASN A 169 -26.63 -9.39 -15.98
CA ASN A 169 -26.19 -8.57 -14.86
C ASN A 169 -25.89 -7.14 -15.33
N LEU A 170 -26.91 -6.39 -15.71
CA LEU A 170 -26.90 -4.99 -16.14
C LEU A 170 -26.09 -4.09 -15.16
N LYS A 171 -26.10 -4.43 -13.87
CA LYS A 171 -25.46 -3.64 -12.82
C LYS A 171 -23.93 -3.64 -12.93
N VAL A 172 -23.30 -4.80 -13.15
CA VAL A 172 -21.84 -4.91 -13.33
C VAL A 172 -21.39 -4.18 -14.59
N SER A 173 -22.19 -4.19 -15.65
CA SER A 173 -21.88 -3.49 -16.89
C SER A 173 -21.84 -1.96 -16.73
N ASP A 174 -22.76 -1.40 -15.93
CA ASP A 174 -22.80 0.04 -15.66
C ASP A 174 -21.63 0.49 -14.76
N ASP A 175 -21.26 -0.32 -13.78
CA ASP A 175 -20.12 -0.02 -12.90
C ASP A 175 -18.80 -0.05 -13.67
N ILE A 176 -18.58 -1.03 -14.55
CA ILE A 176 -17.37 -1.10 -15.39
C ILE A 176 -17.33 0.04 -16.40
N ARG A 177 -18.47 0.40 -17.01
CA ARG A 177 -18.55 1.58 -17.90
C ARG A 177 -18.14 2.84 -17.16
N ARG A 178 -18.60 3.01 -15.92
CA ARG A 178 -18.24 4.17 -15.10
C ARG A 178 -16.77 4.17 -14.71
N VAL A 179 -16.17 3.03 -14.40
CA VAL A 179 -14.72 2.91 -14.21
C VAL A 179 -13.99 3.41 -15.46
N ALA A 180 -14.38 2.95 -16.63
CA ALA A 180 -13.81 3.37 -17.90
C ALA A 180 -13.94 4.88 -18.15
N GLU A 181 -15.11 5.45 -17.87
CA GLU A 181 -15.36 6.90 -17.98
C GLU A 181 -14.44 7.69 -17.04
N ILE A 182 -14.34 7.29 -15.76
CA ILE A 182 -13.50 7.96 -14.77
C ILE A 182 -12.02 7.88 -15.17
N VAL A 183 -11.54 6.70 -15.49
CA VAL A 183 -10.14 6.47 -15.89
C VAL A 183 -9.81 7.23 -17.17
N GLY A 184 -10.74 7.31 -18.14
CA GLY A 184 -10.55 8.02 -19.40
C GLY A 184 -10.55 9.55 -19.28
N THR A 185 -11.03 10.12 -18.19
CA THR A 185 -11.14 11.59 -18.02
C THR A 185 -9.93 12.26 -17.39
N ARG A 186 -9.01 11.51 -16.77
CA ARG A 186 -7.78 12.11 -16.21
C ARG A 186 -6.82 12.51 -17.32
N PRO A 187 -6.47 13.82 -17.43
CA PRO A 187 -5.71 14.36 -18.58
C PRO A 187 -4.22 14.05 -18.57
N ALA A 188 -3.66 13.36 -17.59
CA ALA A 188 -2.19 13.33 -17.33
C ALA A 188 -1.57 12.38 -18.33
N THR A 189 -1.61 11.77 -19.12
CA THR A 189 -0.88 10.93 -20.12
C THR A 189 -1.79 10.10 -21.04
N GLY A 190 -3.09 10.07 -20.70
CA GLY A 190 -4.12 9.45 -21.53
C GLY A 190 -4.06 7.95 -21.65
N GLN A 191 -3.14 7.28 -20.94
CA GLN A 191 -2.92 5.85 -21.06
C GLN A 191 -2.55 5.26 -19.69
N ALA A 192 -3.17 4.15 -19.32
CA ALA A 192 -2.91 3.39 -18.12
C ALA A 192 -2.68 1.91 -18.47
N HIS A 193 -2.04 1.15 -17.62
CA HIS A 193 -1.93 -0.30 -17.74
C HIS A 193 -2.39 -0.98 -16.44
N THR A 194 -2.58 -2.29 -16.45
CA THR A 194 -2.90 -3.04 -15.24
C THR A 194 -1.62 -3.54 -14.57
N VAL A 195 -1.70 -3.84 -13.26
CA VAL A 195 -0.59 -4.47 -12.54
C VAL A 195 -0.24 -5.81 -13.17
N GLY A 196 -1.22 -6.56 -13.62
CA GLY A 196 -1.03 -7.83 -14.28
C GLY A 196 -0.21 -7.76 -15.56
N GLN A 197 -0.31 -6.70 -16.36
CA GLN A 197 0.55 -6.54 -17.53
C GLN A 197 2.04 -6.46 -17.17
N LEU A 198 2.37 -5.87 -16.02
CA LEU A 198 3.74 -5.86 -15.52
C LEU A 198 4.18 -7.27 -15.10
N TYR A 199 3.33 -8.00 -14.38
CA TYR A 199 3.62 -9.37 -13.96
C TYR A 199 3.72 -10.34 -15.15
N ASP A 200 2.84 -10.20 -16.14
CA ASP A 200 2.92 -10.98 -17.38
C ASP A 200 4.26 -10.78 -18.09
N ARG A 201 4.75 -9.54 -18.16
CA ARG A 201 6.08 -9.25 -18.73
C ARG A 201 7.20 -9.88 -17.91
N ILE A 202 7.14 -9.83 -16.56
CA ILE A 202 8.11 -10.48 -15.68
C ILE A 202 8.11 -12.01 -15.91
N ILE A 203 6.92 -12.62 -15.98
CA ILE A 203 6.74 -14.06 -16.23
C ILE A 203 7.26 -14.43 -17.61
N GLU A 204 6.93 -13.67 -18.65
CA GLU A 204 7.41 -13.89 -20.02
C GLU A 204 8.94 -13.94 -20.07
N VAL A 205 9.60 -12.94 -19.49
CA VAL A 205 11.07 -12.85 -19.49
C VAL A 205 11.69 -13.98 -18.68
N MET A 206 11.17 -14.26 -17.48
CA MET A 206 11.73 -15.26 -16.57
C MET A 206 11.51 -16.69 -17.06
N SER A 207 10.44 -16.95 -17.79
CA SER A 207 10.11 -18.30 -18.28
C SER A 207 11.00 -18.79 -19.40
N ASP A 208 11.69 -17.90 -20.11
CA ASP A 208 12.55 -18.23 -21.26
C ASP A 208 13.98 -18.56 -20.81
N PRO A 209 14.43 -19.85 -20.88
CA PRO A 209 15.78 -20.22 -20.47
C PRO A 209 16.89 -19.63 -21.38
N ALA A 210 16.55 -19.23 -22.60
CA ALA A 210 17.51 -18.57 -23.50
C ALA A 210 17.79 -17.13 -23.06
N ARG A 211 16.80 -16.46 -22.44
CA ARG A 211 16.96 -15.11 -21.89
C ARG A 211 17.55 -15.14 -20.47
N ILE A 212 17.03 -16.03 -19.61
CA ILE A 212 17.44 -16.18 -18.21
C ILE A 212 17.90 -17.63 -17.97
N PRO A 213 19.17 -17.96 -18.14
CA PRO A 213 19.69 -19.31 -17.85
C PRO A 213 19.50 -19.70 -16.37
N ASP A 214 19.38 -20.99 -16.08
CA ASP A 214 19.19 -21.47 -14.69
C ASP A 214 20.36 -21.11 -13.77
N SER A 215 21.57 -20.91 -14.32
CA SER A 215 22.75 -20.46 -13.59
C SER A 215 22.62 -19.04 -12.98
N VAL A 216 21.63 -18.26 -13.40
CA VAL A 216 21.34 -16.92 -12.83
C VAL A 216 20.70 -17.03 -11.46
N PHE A 217 19.95 -18.09 -11.20
CA PHE A 217 19.25 -18.27 -9.93
C PHE A 217 20.21 -18.64 -8.80
N ARG A 218 20.04 -17.97 -7.65
CA ARG A 218 20.92 -18.03 -6.47
C ARG A 218 20.20 -18.74 -5.31
N PRO A 219 20.13 -20.09 -5.29
CA PRO A 219 19.48 -20.82 -4.20
C PRO A 219 20.16 -20.62 -2.84
N ASP A 220 21.43 -20.21 -2.80
CA ASP A 220 22.18 -19.85 -1.60
C ASP A 220 21.56 -18.65 -0.86
N THR A 221 20.81 -17.79 -1.55
CA THR A 221 20.13 -16.63 -0.95
C THR A 221 18.84 -17.00 -0.21
N TYR A 222 18.40 -18.26 -0.26
CA TYR A 222 17.15 -18.72 0.37
C TYR A 222 17.07 -18.41 1.87
N ALA A 223 18.20 -18.42 2.57
CA ALA A 223 18.26 -18.09 4.01
C ALA A 223 17.95 -16.60 4.29
N HIS A 224 18.17 -15.70 3.33
CA HIS A 224 17.91 -14.28 3.46
C HIS A 224 16.48 -13.89 3.08
N GLN A 225 15.73 -14.76 2.40
CA GLN A 225 14.38 -14.48 1.96
C GLN A 225 13.39 -14.46 3.12
N ALA A 226 12.42 -13.55 3.06
CA ALA A 226 11.34 -13.47 4.02
C ALA A 226 10.47 -14.73 3.99
N SER A 227 9.94 -15.14 5.14
CA SER A 227 9.04 -16.28 5.27
C SER A 227 8.02 -16.06 6.36
N TRP A 228 6.97 -16.86 6.35
CA TRP A 228 5.95 -16.88 7.40
C TRP A 228 6.49 -17.16 8.79
N ASP A 229 7.54 -17.97 8.90
CA ASP A 229 8.16 -18.26 10.18
C ASP A 229 8.77 -17.02 10.84
N ASP A 230 9.22 -16.06 10.01
CA ASP A 230 9.73 -14.78 10.49
C ASP A 230 8.60 -13.87 10.96
N TRP A 231 7.42 -14.02 10.39
CA TRP A 231 6.28 -13.14 10.64
C TRP A 231 5.44 -13.57 11.84
N GLY A 232 5.50 -14.85 12.24
CA GLY A 232 4.73 -15.36 13.38
C GLY A 232 3.24 -15.06 13.31
N ARG A 233 2.53 -15.54 14.22
CA ARG A 233 1.14 -15.38 14.64
C ARG A 233 0.17 -14.59 13.74
N GLY A 234 -0.78 -15.31 13.14
CA GLY A 234 -2.04 -14.74 12.64
C GLY A 234 -2.02 -14.31 11.17
N TYR A 235 -0.89 -14.41 10.49
CA TYR A 235 -0.74 -14.11 9.05
C TYR A 235 -0.47 -15.37 8.23
N ALA A 236 0.09 -16.43 8.83
CA ALA A 236 0.26 -17.70 8.16
C ALA A 236 -1.09 -18.41 7.97
N PRO A 237 -1.32 -19.10 6.84
CA PRO A 237 -2.44 -19.99 6.73
C PRO A 237 -2.39 -21.00 7.89
N PRO A 238 -3.53 -21.44 8.43
CA PRO A 238 -3.53 -22.44 9.49
C PRO A 238 -2.75 -23.68 9.02
N PRO A 239 -1.89 -24.28 9.86
CA PRO A 239 -1.16 -25.47 9.47
C PRO A 239 -2.16 -26.55 9.05
N ALA A 240 -1.82 -27.31 7.99
CA ALA A 240 -2.57 -28.48 7.59
C ALA A 240 -2.73 -29.42 8.78
N ARG A 241 -3.92 -29.97 8.99
CA ARG A 241 -4.13 -30.97 10.05
C ARG A 241 -3.32 -32.21 9.71
N PRO A 242 -2.90 -32.99 10.74
CA PRO A 242 -2.21 -34.23 10.47
C PRO A 242 -3.04 -35.12 9.53
N GLY A 243 -2.50 -35.43 8.35
CA GLY A 243 -3.17 -36.19 7.29
C GLY A 243 -3.84 -35.39 6.20
N GLU A 244 -3.86 -34.04 6.26
CA GLU A 244 -4.29 -33.16 5.19
C GLU A 244 -3.06 -32.67 4.43
N THR A 245 -3.08 -32.80 3.09
CA THR A 245 -2.01 -32.34 2.20
C THR A 245 -2.16 -30.87 1.81
N GLU A 246 -3.31 -30.25 2.14
CA GLU A 246 -3.62 -28.84 1.87
C GLU A 246 -4.24 -28.18 3.10
N PRO A 247 -4.03 -26.87 3.31
CA PRO A 247 -4.73 -26.12 4.35
C PRO A 247 -6.24 -26.24 4.16
N PRO A 248 -7.04 -26.24 5.23
CA PRO A 248 -8.50 -26.38 5.13
C PRO A 248 -9.08 -25.29 4.24
N LYS A 249 -9.88 -25.67 3.25
CA LYS A 249 -10.57 -24.78 2.30
C LYS A 249 -11.54 -23.76 2.95
N THR A 250 -11.74 -23.87 4.25
CA THR A 250 -12.59 -23.00 5.05
C THR A 250 -11.76 -22.19 6.05
N ALA A 251 -10.84 -21.36 5.56
CA ALA A 251 -10.44 -20.20 6.36
C ALA A 251 -11.66 -19.26 6.44
N PRO A 252 -12.01 -18.72 7.61
CA PRO A 252 -13.04 -17.69 7.68
C PRO A 252 -12.70 -16.60 6.65
N ALA A 253 -13.72 -16.05 5.97
CA ALA A 253 -13.58 -15.00 4.96
C ALA A 253 -12.77 -13.75 5.40
N ASP A 254 -12.37 -13.72 6.66
CA ASP A 254 -11.58 -12.70 7.36
C ASP A 254 -10.06 -12.98 7.36
N ARG A 255 -9.61 -14.12 6.84
CA ARG A 255 -8.18 -14.48 6.80
C ARG A 255 -7.67 -14.38 5.38
N SER A 256 -7.28 -13.16 4.99
CA SER A 256 -6.51 -12.95 3.76
C SER A 256 -5.30 -13.87 3.74
N CYS A 257 -5.17 -14.68 2.71
CA CYS A 257 -3.96 -15.43 2.41
C CYS A 257 -2.89 -14.46 1.92
N VAL A 258 -2.17 -13.84 2.83
CA VAL A 258 -1.02 -13.00 2.46
C VAL A 258 0.07 -13.89 1.88
N ILE A 259 0.49 -13.66 0.64
CA ILE A 259 1.47 -14.48 -0.07
C ILE A 259 2.87 -13.98 0.27
N VAL A 260 3.65 -14.80 0.98
CA VAL A 260 5.10 -14.57 1.18
C VAL A 260 5.83 -15.85 0.76
N ALA A 261 6.21 -15.90 -0.51
CA ALA A 261 6.81 -17.09 -1.10
C ALA A 261 8.34 -17.03 -1.03
N ARG A 262 8.96 -18.05 -0.43
CA ARG A 262 10.41 -18.33 -0.57
C ARG A 262 10.65 -19.24 -1.76
N MET A 263 11.76 -19.07 -2.44
CA MET A 263 12.04 -19.80 -3.67
C MET A 263 13.55 -20.01 -3.88
N ALA A 264 13.89 -21.16 -4.45
CA ALA A 264 15.25 -21.54 -4.80
C ALA A 264 15.42 -21.82 -6.31
N THR A 265 14.31 -21.97 -7.05
CA THR A 265 14.28 -22.39 -8.46
C THR A 265 13.39 -21.49 -9.31
N ARG A 266 13.62 -21.52 -10.64
CA ARG A 266 12.72 -20.89 -11.62
C ARG A 266 11.27 -21.35 -11.47
N THR A 267 11.04 -22.63 -11.27
CA THR A 267 9.70 -23.20 -11.16
C THR A 267 8.95 -22.63 -9.98
N GLU A 268 9.60 -22.53 -8.82
CA GLU A 268 9.02 -21.92 -7.61
C GLU A 268 8.78 -20.42 -7.81
N ALA A 269 9.72 -19.71 -8.45
CA ALA A 269 9.59 -18.29 -8.77
C ALA A 269 8.37 -18.01 -9.68
N LEU A 270 8.21 -18.79 -10.75
CA LEU A 270 7.05 -18.67 -11.65
C LEU A 270 5.74 -19.06 -10.95
N ALA A 271 5.77 -20.04 -10.05
CA ALA A 271 4.59 -20.41 -9.26
C ALA A 271 4.16 -19.26 -8.32
N ALA A 272 5.14 -18.60 -7.65
CA ALA A 272 4.88 -17.45 -6.77
C ALA A 272 4.30 -16.27 -7.56
N LEU A 273 4.88 -15.91 -8.72
CA LEU A 273 4.36 -14.82 -9.56
C LEU A 273 2.93 -15.09 -10.04
N LYS A 274 2.63 -16.33 -10.47
CA LYS A 274 1.28 -16.73 -10.86
C LYS A 274 0.31 -16.69 -9.68
N GLN A 275 0.77 -16.95 -8.46
CA GLN A 275 -0.06 -16.89 -7.27
C GLN A 275 -0.42 -15.43 -6.93
N ILE A 276 0.54 -14.48 -7.07
CA ILE A 276 0.28 -13.03 -6.96
C ILE A 276 -0.77 -12.61 -8.00
N GLY A 277 -0.55 -12.95 -9.29
CA GLY A 277 -1.49 -12.61 -10.34
C GLY A 277 -2.91 -13.16 -10.09
N ARG A 278 -3.06 -14.37 -9.53
CA ARG A 278 -4.37 -14.93 -9.16
C ARG A 278 -5.06 -14.14 -8.06
N GLN A 279 -4.31 -13.61 -7.10
CA GLN A 279 -4.87 -12.83 -5.98
C GLN A 279 -5.35 -11.45 -6.46
N GLY A 280 -4.61 -10.80 -7.34
CA GLY A 280 -4.97 -9.51 -7.93
C GLY A 280 -6.12 -9.63 -8.93
N GLU A 281 -5.88 -10.30 -10.03
CA GLU A 281 -6.71 -10.28 -11.24
C GLU A 281 -7.82 -11.34 -11.32
N ALA A 282 -7.59 -12.43 -10.90
CA ALA A 282 -8.14 -13.76 -10.68
C ALA A 282 -9.39 -14.31 -11.37
N ALA A 283 -10.11 -13.66 -12.24
CA ALA A 283 -11.31 -14.30 -12.78
C ALA A 283 -11.02 -15.48 -13.74
N HIS A 284 -9.94 -15.42 -14.53
CA HIS A 284 -9.59 -16.47 -15.50
C HIS A 284 -8.49 -17.43 -15.03
N LEU A 285 -7.72 -17.05 -14.01
CA LEU A 285 -6.69 -17.91 -13.41
C LEU A 285 -7.24 -18.77 -12.26
N ARG A 286 -8.50 -18.57 -11.87
CA ARG A 286 -9.15 -19.35 -10.81
C ARG A 286 -9.31 -20.80 -11.24
N LEU A 287 -8.92 -21.68 -10.35
CA LEU A 287 -9.41 -23.05 -10.35
C LEU A 287 -10.87 -22.99 -9.88
N ALA A 288 -11.73 -23.87 -10.42
CA ALA A 288 -13.18 -23.89 -10.17
C ALA A 288 -13.60 -23.96 -8.68
N ASP A 289 -12.67 -24.13 -7.78
CA ASP A 289 -12.85 -24.32 -6.33
C ASP A 289 -12.32 -23.13 -5.47
N ASP A 290 -11.88 -22.01 -6.07
CA ASP A 290 -11.44 -20.84 -5.30
C ASP A 290 -12.64 -19.98 -4.87
N ASP A 291 -13.05 -20.14 -3.61
CA ASP A 291 -14.16 -19.40 -2.99
C ASP A 291 -13.80 -17.95 -2.56
N GLU A 292 -12.51 -17.57 -2.58
CA GLU A 292 -12.08 -16.25 -2.15
C GLU A 292 -12.15 -15.20 -3.27
N PRO A 293 -12.80 -14.03 -3.05
CA PRO A 293 -12.88 -13.00 -4.07
C PRO A 293 -11.52 -12.36 -4.32
N SER A 294 -11.19 -12.09 -5.58
CA SER A 294 -9.97 -11.36 -5.97
C SER A 294 -9.97 -9.92 -5.46
N GLN A 295 -8.80 -9.26 -5.49
CA GLN A 295 -8.71 -7.84 -5.17
C GLN A 295 -9.60 -6.99 -6.08
N PHE A 296 -9.62 -7.29 -7.39
CA PHE A 296 -10.54 -6.67 -8.35
C PHE A 296 -12.02 -6.76 -7.90
N GLU A 297 -12.50 -7.96 -7.54
CA GLU A 297 -13.89 -8.14 -7.09
C GLU A 297 -14.17 -7.43 -5.77
N ARG A 298 -13.19 -7.35 -4.89
CA ARG A 298 -13.31 -6.63 -3.61
C ARG A 298 -13.36 -5.12 -3.83
N PHE A 299 -12.55 -4.57 -4.77
CA PHE A 299 -12.65 -3.17 -5.15
C PHE A 299 -13.95 -2.83 -5.86
N MET A 300 -14.50 -3.73 -6.66
CA MET A 300 -15.85 -3.57 -7.24
C MET A 300 -16.94 -3.48 -6.15
N ARG A 301 -16.83 -4.25 -5.06
CA ARG A 301 -17.75 -4.13 -3.90
C ARG A 301 -17.61 -2.80 -3.19
N LEU A 302 -16.37 -2.31 -3.02
CA LEU A 302 -16.10 -0.99 -2.45
C LEU A 302 -16.71 0.12 -3.31
N LEU A 303 -16.51 0.08 -4.62
CA LEU A 303 -17.05 1.04 -5.57
C LEU A 303 -18.59 1.05 -5.55
N ASP A 304 -19.23 -0.12 -5.52
CA ASP A 304 -20.71 -0.23 -5.43
C ASP A 304 -21.23 0.36 -4.11
N ALA A 305 -20.55 0.13 -2.99
CA ALA A 305 -20.93 0.69 -1.70
C ALA A 305 -20.88 2.23 -1.70
N PHE A 306 -19.84 2.83 -2.30
CA PHE A 306 -19.75 4.28 -2.44
C PHE A 306 -20.77 4.85 -3.40
N ARG A 307 -21.06 4.15 -4.51
CA ARG A 307 -22.05 4.57 -5.49
C ARG A 307 -23.47 4.57 -4.93
N THR A 308 -23.79 3.60 -4.09
CA THR A 308 -25.13 3.42 -3.51
C THR A 308 -25.35 4.22 -2.22
N ALA A 309 -24.32 4.84 -1.67
CA ALA A 309 -24.44 5.70 -0.51
C ALA A 309 -25.23 6.98 -0.82
N ASN A 310 -26.10 7.40 0.09
CA ASN A 310 -26.87 8.64 -0.06
C ASN A 310 -25.97 9.87 -0.21
N ASN A 311 -24.89 9.93 0.54
CA ASN A 311 -23.85 10.95 0.43
C ASN A 311 -22.49 10.31 0.71
N PRO A 312 -21.72 9.96 -0.33
CA PRO A 312 -20.41 9.32 -0.16
C PRO A 312 -19.41 10.13 0.68
N ARG A 313 -19.56 11.44 0.74
CA ARG A 313 -18.69 12.32 1.55
C ARG A 313 -18.84 12.08 3.06
N ASP A 314 -20.01 11.60 3.51
CA ASP A 314 -20.24 11.28 4.93
C ASP A 314 -19.52 10.00 5.36
N LEU A 315 -18.99 9.21 4.41
CA LEU A 315 -18.24 7.98 4.67
C LEU A 315 -16.76 8.24 4.97
N VAL A 316 -16.27 9.46 4.70
CA VAL A 316 -14.84 9.79 4.78
C VAL A 316 -14.57 11.02 5.66
N HIS A 317 -13.40 11.08 6.25
CA HIS A 317 -12.85 12.29 6.84
C HIS A 317 -12.44 13.28 5.74
N PRO A 318 -12.52 14.61 5.98
CA PRO A 318 -12.08 15.62 5.01
C PRO A 318 -10.55 15.73 4.94
N VAL A 319 -9.89 14.63 4.59
CA VAL A 319 -8.43 14.53 4.47
C VAL A 319 -7.94 15.17 3.16
N PRO A 320 -6.72 15.74 3.14
CA PRO A 320 -6.14 16.33 1.93
C PRO A 320 -5.66 15.27 0.93
N VAL A 321 -5.42 15.71 -0.30
CA VAL A 321 -4.67 14.92 -1.30
C VAL A 321 -3.17 15.16 -1.08
N ASN A 322 -2.37 14.09 -1.15
CA ASN A 322 -0.91 14.09 -1.01
C ASN A 322 -0.43 14.95 0.18
N PRO A 323 -0.80 14.62 1.44
CA PRO A 323 -0.36 15.39 2.59
C PRO A 323 1.16 15.39 2.72
N THR A 324 1.73 16.52 3.15
CA THR A 324 3.17 16.67 3.40
C THR A 324 3.44 17.44 4.68
N THR A 325 4.55 17.11 5.34
CA THR A 325 5.06 17.88 6.48
C THR A 325 5.93 19.07 6.04
N THR A 326 6.24 19.18 4.75
CA THR A 326 7.03 20.27 4.17
C THR A 326 6.18 21.53 4.00
N LEU A 327 6.71 22.68 4.40
CA LEU A 327 6.08 23.99 4.28
C LEU A 327 6.81 24.85 3.24
N GLY A 328 6.10 25.84 2.71
CA GLY A 328 6.68 26.87 1.85
C GLY A 328 7.03 26.39 0.44
N PRO A 329 8.05 27.02 -0.19
CA PRO A 329 8.38 26.79 -1.61
C PRO A 329 8.96 25.40 -1.90
N ASP A 330 9.52 24.73 -0.89
CA ASP A 330 10.10 23.41 -1.03
C ASP A 330 9.05 22.27 -1.02
N ARG A 331 7.77 22.63 -0.89
CA ARG A 331 6.66 21.69 -0.93
C ARG A 331 6.58 21.02 -2.31
N PRO A 332 6.50 19.68 -2.36
CA PRO A 332 6.31 18.96 -3.63
C PRO A 332 5.06 19.46 -4.37
N GLU A 333 5.17 19.62 -5.67
CA GLU A 333 4.03 20.03 -6.51
C GLU A 333 2.88 19.02 -6.40
N GLY A 334 1.65 19.49 -6.34
CA GLY A 334 0.47 18.64 -6.18
C GLY A 334 0.27 18.07 -4.77
N SER A 335 1.08 18.47 -3.77
CA SER A 335 0.91 18.08 -2.38
C SER A 335 0.20 19.17 -1.55
N THR A 336 -0.31 18.79 -0.37
CA THR A 336 -1.00 19.69 0.59
C THR A 336 -0.23 19.71 1.91
N SER A 337 0.25 20.86 2.33
CA SER A 337 0.98 21.00 3.60
C SER A 337 0.06 20.81 4.81
N ILE A 338 0.54 20.08 5.81
CA ILE A 338 -0.03 20.08 7.15
C ILE A 338 0.48 21.33 7.85
N GLU A 339 -0.32 22.41 7.81
CA GLU A 339 0.10 23.74 8.28
C GLU A 339 0.02 23.85 9.82
N GLN A 340 -1.00 23.26 10.45
CA GLN A 340 -1.16 23.27 11.88
C GLN A 340 0.03 22.54 12.56
N ARG A 341 0.70 23.24 13.50
CA ARG A 341 2.00 22.81 14.03
C ARG A 341 1.96 21.46 14.74
N THR A 342 1.02 21.26 15.66
CA THR A 342 0.91 19.99 16.41
C THR A 342 0.53 18.83 15.49
N SER A 343 -0.38 19.04 14.55
CA SER A 343 -0.74 18.05 13.52
C SER A 343 0.47 17.69 12.63
N ARG A 344 1.29 18.67 12.29
CA ARG A 344 2.53 18.45 11.53
C ARG A 344 3.56 17.64 12.32
N HIS A 345 3.70 17.87 13.63
CA HIS A 345 4.56 17.03 14.47
C HIS A 345 4.06 15.57 14.53
N TRP A 346 2.75 15.33 14.57
CA TRP A 346 2.19 13.99 14.41
C TRP A 346 2.50 13.40 13.02
N GLY A 347 2.44 14.20 11.95
CA GLY A 347 2.86 13.79 10.60
C GLY A 347 4.34 13.43 10.53
N MET A 348 5.22 14.22 11.17
CA MET A 348 6.65 13.91 11.28
C MET A 348 6.90 12.61 12.06
N LEU A 349 6.16 12.40 13.16
CA LEU A 349 6.24 11.14 13.91
C LEU A 349 5.79 9.96 13.05
N PHE A 350 4.74 10.11 12.26
CA PHE A 350 4.29 9.09 11.30
C PHE A 350 5.40 8.73 10.31
N ASN A 351 6.02 9.73 9.67
CA ASN A 351 7.11 9.52 8.71
C ASN A 351 8.32 8.79 9.33
N LEU A 352 8.66 9.12 10.58
CA LEU A 352 9.74 8.43 11.30
C LEU A 352 9.41 6.96 11.57
N ARG A 353 8.15 6.63 11.93
CA ARG A 353 7.70 5.24 12.11
C ARG A 353 7.66 4.49 10.79
N TYR A 354 7.21 5.14 9.72
CA TYR A 354 7.22 4.57 8.39
C TYR A 354 8.66 4.26 7.92
N ARG A 355 9.59 5.19 8.12
CA ARG A 355 11.01 4.94 7.85
C ARG A 355 11.58 3.82 8.70
N ALA A 356 11.23 3.76 10.01
CA ALA A 356 11.66 2.68 10.89
C ALA A 356 11.17 1.32 10.39
N LEU A 357 9.90 1.21 9.98
CA LEU A 357 9.32 0.00 9.38
C LEU A 357 10.14 -0.47 8.18
N LEU A 358 10.34 0.41 7.19
CA LEU A 358 11.08 0.07 5.96
C LEU A 358 12.54 -0.29 6.25
N THR A 359 13.19 0.41 7.18
CA THR A 359 14.57 0.09 7.61
C THR A 359 14.63 -1.28 8.28
N HIS A 360 13.66 -1.64 9.12
CA HIS A 360 13.57 -2.97 9.72
C HIS A 360 13.39 -4.06 8.65
N LEU A 361 12.49 -3.86 7.69
CA LEU A 361 12.27 -4.80 6.60
C LEU A 361 13.54 -4.98 5.78
N SER A 362 14.14 -3.89 5.28
CA SER A 362 15.36 -3.92 4.49
C SER A 362 16.51 -4.63 5.23
N HIS A 363 16.71 -4.29 6.51
CA HIS A 363 17.77 -4.88 7.33
C HIS A 363 17.52 -6.39 7.57
N SER A 364 16.28 -6.83 7.68
CA SER A 364 15.95 -8.25 7.87
C SER A 364 16.42 -9.14 6.72
N TYR A 365 16.44 -8.62 5.48
CA TYR A 365 16.97 -9.33 4.30
C TYR A 365 18.49 -9.47 4.33
N ARG A 366 19.19 -8.53 4.95
CA ARG A 366 20.65 -8.57 5.11
C ARG A 366 21.08 -9.57 6.18
N LEU A 367 20.29 -9.72 7.23
CA LEU A 367 20.57 -10.65 8.32
C LEU A 367 20.27 -12.08 7.87
N ALA A 368 21.27 -12.96 7.91
CA ALA A 368 21.06 -14.37 7.65
C ALA A 368 20.12 -14.98 8.69
N ARG A 369 19.27 -15.91 8.26
CA ARG A 369 18.41 -16.67 9.16
C ARG A 369 19.29 -17.60 10.00
N LEU A 370 19.34 -17.38 11.30
CA LEU A 370 20.01 -18.30 12.22
C LEU A 370 19.17 -19.55 12.38
N VAL A 371 19.79 -20.70 12.15
CA VAL A 371 19.11 -22.03 12.22
C VAL A 371 18.82 -22.43 13.66
N ASP A 372 19.48 -21.84 14.65
CA ASP A 372 19.28 -22.19 16.05
C ASP A 372 18.12 -21.42 16.68
N THR A 373 17.03 -22.11 16.96
CA THR A 373 15.77 -21.59 17.48
C THR A 373 15.79 -21.31 19.00
N ARG A 374 16.89 -21.53 19.70
CA ARG A 374 16.98 -21.43 21.17
C ARG A 374 17.35 -20.05 21.68
N GLU A 375 17.93 -19.21 20.84
CA GLU A 375 18.22 -17.80 21.16
C GLU A 375 17.29 -16.89 20.37
N PRO A 376 16.85 -15.73 20.91
CA PRO A 376 16.11 -14.77 20.11
C PRO A 376 17.01 -14.29 18.99
N ASN A 377 16.77 -14.81 17.81
CA ASN A 377 17.41 -14.50 16.58
C ASN A 377 17.27 -12.98 16.31
N VAL A 378 18.39 -12.31 16.06
CA VAL A 378 18.45 -10.85 15.82
C VAL A 378 17.53 -10.45 14.66
N ARG A 379 17.47 -11.25 13.60
CA ARG A 379 16.54 -11.07 12.49
C ARG A 379 15.08 -11.14 12.95
N GLY A 380 14.71 -12.15 13.73
CA GLY A 380 13.38 -12.26 14.30
C GLY A 380 13.01 -11.08 15.19
N ALA A 381 13.96 -10.54 15.95
CA ALA A 381 13.75 -9.34 16.76
C ALA A 381 13.51 -8.09 15.90
N VAL A 382 14.24 -7.93 14.78
CA VAL A 382 14.03 -6.84 13.81
C VAL A 382 12.67 -6.96 13.14
N MET A 383 12.28 -8.16 12.71
CA MET A 383 10.95 -8.41 12.13
C MET A 383 9.82 -8.13 13.13
N HIS A 384 9.98 -8.53 14.39
CA HIS A 384 9.01 -8.21 15.43
C HIS A 384 8.84 -6.68 15.62
N LYS A 385 9.93 -5.92 15.50
CA LYS A 385 9.88 -4.45 15.54
C LYS A 385 9.16 -3.88 14.34
N ALA A 386 9.34 -4.44 13.14
CA ALA A 386 8.60 -4.04 11.94
C ALA A 386 7.08 -4.14 12.15
N PHE A 387 6.59 -5.22 12.76
CA PHE A 387 5.17 -5.34 13.13
C PHE A 387 4.72 -4.29 14.15
N GLY A 388 5.57 -3.99 15.13
CA GLY A 388 5.31 -2.92 16.10
C GLY A 388 5.09 -1.57 15.40
N GLU A 389 5.88 -1.28 14.35
CA GLU A 389 5.72 -0.05 13.59
C GLU A 389 4.42 0.01 12.75
N MET A 390 3.92 -1.11 12.26
CA MET A 390 2.61 -1.15 11.59
C MET A 390 1.48 -0.72 12.54
N TYR A 391 1.52 -1.17 13.81
CA TYR A 391 0.57 -0.72 14.82
C TYR A 391 0.74 0.77 15.16
N ASN A 392 1.98 1.26 15.23
CA ASN A 392 2.27 2.67 15.45
C ASN A 392 1.71 3.54 14.31
N LEU A 393 1.91 3.14 13.05
CA LEU A 393 1.37 3.85 11.88
C LEU A 393 -0.16 3.94 11.95
N LYS A 394 -0.84 2.82 12.24
CA LYS A 394 -2.30 2.80 12.41
C LYS A 394 -2.77 3.74 13.53
N ALA A 395 -2.09 3.72 14.67
CA ALA A 395 -2.45 4.56 15.81
C ALA A 395 -2.28 6.06 15.49
N ILE A 396 -1.14 6.45 14.91
CA ILE A 396 -0.85 7.84 14.54
C ILE A 396 -1.78 8.32 13.42
N ALA A 397 -2.09 7.48 12.42
CA ALA A 397 -3.07 7.78 11.39
C ALA A 397 -4.45 8.10 12.01
N GLY A 398 -4.88 7.29 12.99
CA GLY A 398 -6.13 7.53 13.72
C GLY A 398 -6.14 8.84 14.53
N VAL A 399 -4.98 9.34 14.96
CA VAL A 399 -4.86 10.67 15.59
C VAL A 399 -4.97 11.76 14.52
N LEU A 400 -4.21 11.65 13.43
CA LEU A 400 -4.10 12.67 12.38
C LEU A 400 -5.47 13.03 11.78
N VAL A 401 -6.31 12.04 11.46
CA VAL A 401 -7.62 12.29 10.83
C VAL A 401 -8.64 12.99 11.76
N HIS A 402 -8.28 13.23 13.02
CA HIS A 402 -9.08 13.98 13.99
C HIS A 402 -8.44 15.32 14.38
N ARG A 403 -7.29 15.66 13.78
CA ARG A 403 -6.59 16.91 14.05
C ARG A 403 -6.70 17.88 12.89
N PRO A 404 -6.77 19.21 13.14
CA PRO A 404 -6.93 20.20 12.08
C PRO A 404 -5.74 20.22 11.12
N LEU A 405 -6.02 20.41 9.83
CA LEU A 405 -5.00 20.60 8.79
C LEU A 405 -4.31 21.96 8.94
N LYS A 406 -5.08 23.00 9.33
CA LYS A 406 -4.64 24.40 9.40
C LYS A 406 -5.16 25.05 10.67
N ASP A 407 -4.48 26.09 11.13
CA ASP A 407 -4.95 26.89 12.24
C ASP A 407 -6.28 27.58 11.91
N GLY A 408 -7.18 27.57 12.88
CA GLY A 408 -8.51 28.19 12.74
C GLY A 408 -9.50 27.43 11.87
N VAL A 409 -9.14 26.28 11.31
CA VAL A 409 -10.05 25.41 10.55
C VAL A 409 -10.35 24.17 11.38
N PRO A 410 -11.63 23.92 11.74
CA PRO A 410 -12.00 22.70 12.48
C PRO A 410 -11.68 21.41 11.72
N SER A 411 -11.33 20.34 12.44
CA SER A 411 -10.94 19.05 11.82
C SER A 411 -12.09 18.33 11.09
N ASP A 412 -13.33 18.69 11.35
CA ASP A 412 -14.51 18.21 10.60
C ASP A 412 -14.70 18.90 9.24
N GLN A 413 -14.00 20.02 9.00
CA GLN A 413 -13.97 20.73 7.71
C GLN A 413 -12.70 20.40 6.92
N ALA A 414 -11.53 20.32 7.60
CA ALA A 414 -10.28 19.90 7.00
C ALA A 414 -9.36 19.31 8.08
N CYS A 415 -9.07 18.02 8.00
CA CYS A 415 -8.20 17.33 8.93
C CYS A 415 -6.85 17.00 8.31
N ALA A 416 -5.85 16.76 9.16
CA ALA A 416 -4.58 16.21 8.75
C ALA A 416 -4.72 14.73 8.34
N ALA A 417 -3.68 14.19 7.72
CA ALA A 417 -3.65 12.78 7.31
C ALA A 417 -2.22 12.26 7.26
N PRO A 418 -2.03 10.93 7.22
CA PRO A 418 -0.72 10.30 7.11
C PRO A 418 0.04 10.73 5.85
N PRO A 419 1.23 11.35 5.96
CA PRO A 419 1.92 11.85 4.78
C PRO A 419 2.69 10.78 4.01
N PHE A 420 3.08 9.68 4.62
CA PHE A 420 3.85 8.60 3.99
C PHE A 420 5.06 9.11 3.19
N GLU A 421 5.74 10.16 3.67
CA GLU A 421 6.89 10.70 2.99
C GLU A 421 8.07 9.74 3.08
N MET A 422 8.72 9.51 1.93
CA MET A 422 9.93 8.70 1.86
C MET A 422 11.16 9.54 2.24
N PRO A 423 12.17 8.95 2.89
CA PRO A 423 13.49 9.57 2.95
C PRO A 423 14.14 9.62 1.56
N TYR A 424 15.30 10.21 1.45
CA TYR A 424 16.03 10.31 0.19
C TYR A 424 16.36 8.95 -0.44
N SER A 425 16.69 7.96 0.38
CA SER A 425 16.95 6.59 0.00
C SER A 425 16.65 5.66 1.16
N MET A 426 16.26 4.43 0.84
CA MET A 426 16.13 3.32 1.79
C MET A 426 17.35 2.40 1.79
N ASP A 427 18.43 2.78 1.09
CA ASP A 427 19.68 2.03 1.10
C ASP A 427 20.24 1.93 2.52
N LEU A 428 20.65 0.73 2.88
CA LEU A 428 21.31 0.48 4.14
C LEU A 428 22.79 0.86 4.03
N PRO A 429 23.40 1.38 5.10
CA PRO A 429 24.84 1.53 5.19
C PRO A 429 25.57 0.23 4.87
N ILE A 430 26.81 0.33 4.35
CA ILE A 430 27.58 -0.86 3.94
C ILE A 430 27.91 -1.71 5.16
N ASP A 431 28.34 -1.08 6.26
CA ASP A 431 28.80 -1.75 7.46
C ASP A 431 27.64 -2.02 8.44
N GLU A 432 27.64 -3.19 9.03
CA GLU A 432 26.61 -3.65 9.96
C GLU A 432 26.45 -2.74 11.20
N PRO A 433 27.53 -2.26 11.86
CA PRO A 433 27.41 -1.29 12.95
C PRO A 433 26.70 0.00 12.56
N ASP A 434 26.83 0.45 11.32
CA ASP A 434 26.20 1.66 10.81
C ASP A 434 24.72 1.43 10.46
N CYS A 435 24.33 0.23 10.03
CA CYS A 435 22.93 -0.14 9.93
C CYS A 435 22.23 0.00 11.29
N TRP A 436 22.81 -0.51 12.35
CA TRP A 436 22.29 -0.36 13.70
C TRP A 436 22.32 1.09 14.20
N GLN A 437 23.31 1.89 13.77
CA GLN A 437 23.30 3.33 14.05
C GLN A 437 22.13 4.03 13.38
N GLN A 438 21.79 3.68 12.13
CA GLN A 438 20.64 4.25 11.43
C GLN A 438 19.33 3.97 12.19
N HIS A 439 19.10 2.74 12.67
CA HIS A 439 17.95 2.44 13.53
C HIS A 439 17.92 3.33 14.76
N LYS A 440 19.05 3.47 15.44
CA LYS A 440 19.17 4.30 16.64
C LYS A 440 18.85 5.76 16.36
N ASP A 441 19.32 6.30 15.23
CA ASP A 441 19.11 7.71 14.87
C ASP A 441 17.64 8.01 14.55
N ILE A 442 16.93 7.08 13.88
CA ILE A 442 15.48 7.18 13.65
C ILE A 442 14.73 7.21 15.00
N LEU A 443 15.06 6.32 15.93
CA LEU A 443 14.44 6.27 17.26
C LEU A 443 14.74 7.53 18.09
N LYS A 444 15.96 8.07 18.03
CA LYS A 444 16.29 9.34 18.66
C LYS A 444 15.51 10.52 18.08
N ALA A 445 15.30 10.53 16.76
CA ALA A 445 14.47 11.56 16.13
C ALA A 445 13.02 11.44 16.61
N SER A 446 12.48 10.21 16.71
CA SER A 446 11.16 9.96 17.27
C SER A 446 11.04 10.45 18.72
N LEU A 447 12.03 10.18 19.58
CA LEU A 447 12.05 10.67 20.96
C LEU A 447 11.96 12.20 21.03
N LYS A 448 12.64 12.93 20.13
CA LYS A 448 12.57 14.39 20.06
C LYS A 448 11.16 14.86 19.69
N VAL A 449 10.54 14.25 18.66
CA VAL A 449 9.17 14.62 18.24
C VAL A 449 8.17 14.30 19.35
N CYS A 450 8.26 13.13 20.00
CA CYS A 450 7.40 12.78 21.14
C CYS A 450 7.57 13.77 22.30
N HIS A 451 8.80 14.24 22.56
CA HIS A 451 9.07 15.25 23.59
C HIS A 451 8.39 16.57 23.23
N SER A 452 8.53 17.03 21.98
CA SER A 452 7.86 18.25 21.51
C SER A 452 6.35 18.15 21.67
N LEU A 453 5.73 17.06 21.22
CA LEU A 453 4.29 16.84 21.34
C LEU A 453 3.79 16.84 22.78
N LEU A 454 4.56 16.25 23.72
CA LEU A 454 4.18 16.21 25.15
C LEU A 454 4.41 17.54 25.89
N ALA A 455 5.32 18.39 25.39
CA ALA A 455 5.65 19.69 25.98
C ALA A 455 4.89 20.86 25.30
N GLU A 456 4.21 20.62 24.19
CA GLU A 456 3.60 21.66 23.37
C GLU A 456 2.32 22.16 24.01
N GLU A 457 2.30 23.44 24.36
CA GLU A 457 1.11 24.22 24.68
C GLU A 457 0.81 25.10 23.46
N ASP A 458 0.12 24.54 22.48
CA ASP A 458 -0.30 25.28 21.28
C ASP A 458 -1.79 25.67 21.45
N PRO A 459 -2.08 26.96 21.70
CA PRO A 459 -3.45 27.41 21.90
C PRO A 459 -4.31 27.31 20.61
N SER A 460 -3.70 27.16 19.44
CA SER A 460 -4.39 26.99 18.16
C SER A 460 -4.76 25.52 17.87
N ALA A 461 -4.20 24.57 18.62
CA ALA A 461 -4.44 23.14 18.46
C ALA A 461 -5.36 22.59 19.56
N PRO A 462 -6.17 21.56 19.26
CA PRO A 462 -6.82 20.78 20.31
C PRO A 462 -5.77 20.19 21.26
N PRO A 463 -5.99 20.24 22.58
CA PRO A 463 -5.06 19.64 23.55
C PRO A 463 -4.94 18.14 23.30
N LEU A 464 -3.84 17.54 23.78
CA LEU A 464 -3.68 16.10 23.76
C LEU A 464 -4.75 15.45 24.63
N THR A 465 -5.42 14.44 24.08
CA THR A 465 -6.27 13.57 24.90
C THR A 465 -5.42 12.73 25.87
N ALA A 466 -6.05 12.19 26.92
CA ALA A 466 -5.36 11.31 27.85
C ALA A 466 -4.72 10.09 27.15
N ASP A 467 -5.44 9.52 26.16
CA ASP A 467 -4.97 8.35 25.38
C ASP A 467 -3.78 8.71 24.50
N GLU A 468 -3.80 9.86 23.82
CA GLU A 468 -2.67 10.33 23.02
C GLU A 468 -1.43 10.59 23.89
N GLY A 469 -1.61 11.23 25.06
CA GLY A 469 -0.54 11.44 26.02
C GLY A 469 0.03 10.12 26.56
N ASN A 470 -0.80 9.13 26.85
CA ASN A 470 -0.37 7.78 27.28
C ASN A 470 0.36 7.06 26.17
N TYR A 471 -0.15 7.12 24.94
CA TYR A 471 0.52 6.54 23.77
C TYR A 471 1.94 7.10 23.59
N LEU A 472 2.09 8.43 23.59
CA LEU A 472 3.39 9.08 23.43
C LEU A 472 4.38 8.71 24.54
N ARG A 473 3.93 8.63 25.81
CA ARG A 473 4.77 8.17 26.92
C ARG A 473 5.22 6.74 26.78
N THR A 474 4.32 5.84 26.38
CA THR A 474 4.62 4.44 26.13
C THR A 474 5.60 4.29 24.96
N LEU A 475 5.35 5.01 23.85
CA LEU A 475 6.23 4.99 22.67
C LEU A 475 7.64 5.44 23.03
N ARG A 476 7.78 6.51 23.82
CA ARG A 476 9.11 6.97 24.31
C ARG A 476 9.83 5.89 25.11
N GLN A 477 9.13 5.19 25.99
CA GLN A 477 9.73 4.11 26.79
C GLN A 477 10.19 2.94 25.89
N LEU A 478 9.39 2.55 24.91
CA LEU A 478 9.71 1.51 23.94
C LEU A 478 10.92 1.91 23.07
N ASP A 479 11.01 3.16 22.64
CA ASP A 479 12.13 3.68 21.88
C ASP A 479 13.42 3.68 22.70
N GLN A 480 13.37 4.10 23.97
CA GLN A 480 14.52 4.07 24.89
C GLN A 480 15.02 2.62 25.11
N THR A 481 14.11 1.69 25.33
CA THR A 481 14.44 0.26 25.47
C THR A 481 15.07 -0.28 24.18
N SER A 482 14.53 0.09 23.03
CA SER A 482 15.07 -0.33 21.72
C SER A 482 16.46 0.26 21.46
N ILE A 483 16.71 1.50 21.82
CA ILE A 483 18.04 2.13 21.72
C ILE A 483 19.05 1.40 22.60
N ALA A 484 18.71 1.07 23.86
CA ALA A 484 19.59 0.34 24.75
C ALA A 484 19.92 -1.06 24.21
N TRP A 485 18.94 -1.77 23.63
CA TRP A 485 19.15 -3.05 22.97
C TRP A 485 20.07 -2.92 21.74
N ILE A 486 19.89 -1.91 20.88
CA ILE A 486 20.76 -1.63 19.73
C ILE A 486 22.19 -1.34 20.19
N ASP A 487 22.38 -0.59 21.28
CA ASP A 487 23.71 -0.29 21.81
C ASP A 487 24.43 -1.55 22.29
N THR A 488 23.71 -2.51 22.84
CA THR A 488 24.28 -3.82 23.23
C THR A 488 24.78 -4.59 22.00
N ILE A 489 24.00 -4.64 20.92
CA ILE A 489 24.39 -5.30 19.66
C ILE A 489 25.61 -4.62 19.06
N ARG A 490 25.56 -3.30 18.88
CA ARG A 490 26.68 -2.53 18.32
C ARG A 490 27.97 -2.69 19.15
N GLY A 491 27.86 -2.65 20.47
CA GLY A 491 29.01 -2.86 21.35
C GLY A 491 29.64 -4.24 21.20
N GLY A 492 28.81 -5.27 20.89
CA GLY A 492 29.31 -6.60 20.55
C GLY A 492 30.02 -6.63 19.19
N LEU A 493 29.44 -6.07 18.16
CA LEU A 493 29.98 -6.01 16.79
C LEU A 493 31.33 -5.24 16.75
N LEU A 494 31.39 -4.10 17.38
CA LEU A 494 32.62 -3.28 17.40
C LEU A 494 33.77 -3.98 18.12
N ARG A 495 33.48 -4.74 19.19
CA ARG A 495 34.53 -5.53 19.91
C ARG A 495 35.04 -6.71 19.06
N ASN A 496 34.20 -7.28 18.21
CA ASN A 496 34.51 -8.44 17.36
C ASN A 496 35.08 -8.03 15.98
N GLY A 497 35.52 -6.81 15.80
CA GLY A 497 36.14 -6.34 14.55
C GLY A 497 35.19 -6.15 13.38
N GLY A 498 33.91 -5.92 13.64
CA GLY A 498 32.91 -5.56 12.61
C GLY A 498 32.48 -6.69 11.67
N HIS A 499 33.02 -7.89 11.81
CA HIS A 499 32.68 -9.03 11.00
C HIS A 499 31.95 -10.11 11.81
N ARG A 500 30.75 -10.44 11.32
CA ARG A 500 29.81 -11.53 11.69
C ARG A 500 28.77 -11.18 12.77
N VAL A 501 27.58 -10.92 12.30
CA VAL A 501 26.33 -11.51 12.86
C VAL A 501 25.73 -12.40 11.79
#